data_d5837d96fc9b36ff38a27575aff8e9af
#
_entry.id   d5837d96fc9b36ff38a27575aff8e9af
#
_cell.length_a   1.000
_cell.length_b   1.000
_cell.length_c   1.000
_cell.angle_alpha   90.00
_cell.angle_beta   90.00
_cell.angle_gamma   90.00
#
_symmetry.space_group_name_H-M   'P 1'
#
loop_
_entity.id
_entity.type
_entity.pdbx_description
1 polymer ?
#
loop_
_entity_poly.entity_id
_entity_poly.type
_entity_poly.pdbx_seq_one_letter_code
_entity_poly.pdbx_strand_id
1 'polypeptide(L)'
;MSNLKISNMIVICLLTLCLVIIQNRNNTAFSQSNFETKFDPIHIEANEGIEWLSDEKVYIARGEATAKQNNFQLKSDVIKAHYRETQTSDTEIYRLEAIREVIVLSSNRIAYGDYGVYDLDNSVTRLTGKNLRLKTALETIKARKSLEYWDKKRLAIAKGNATAQRGEKQVKADTLSVYFSKTKDDSLTANRIEAVGNVKISTPNEVAVGDEAVYYIEKELVTLLGHVKITRGKSQLNGSIAEVNLKTGRSRLLSKSGLDGNQKVRGLFTRDVKQPEKK
;
A
#
# COMPACT_ATOMS: atom_id res chain seq x y z
N MET A 1 18.94 -36.19 11.70
CA MET A 1 17.49 -35.87 11.59
C MET A 1 17.37 -34.36 11.56
N SER A 2 17.43 -33.76 10.38
CA SER A 2 17.29 -32.31 10.19
C SER A 2 15.88 -32.03 9.69
N ASN A 3 15.01 -31.61 10.59
CA ASN A 3 13.69 -31.10 10.25
C ASN A 3 13.85 -29.87 9.36
N LEU A 4 13.43 -30.00 8.12
CA LEU A 4 13.44 -28.97 7.10
C LEU A 4 12.44 -27.86 7.53
N LYS A 5 12.94 -26.84 8.21
CA LYS A 5 12.17 -25.63 8.57
C LYS A 5 11.89 -24.81 7.32
N ILE A 6 10.98 -25.27 6.47
CA ILE A 6 10.46 -24.52 5.31
C ILE A 6 9.62 -23.31 5.78
N SER A 7 9.23 -23.33 7.06
CA SER A 7 8.17 -22.53 7.67
C SER A 7 8.50 -21.05 7.92
N ASN A 8 9.74 -20.69 8.18
CA ASN A 8 9.96 -19.37 8.81
C ASN A 8 10.29 -18.23 7.87
N MET A 9 10.35 -18.42 6.57
CA MET A 9 10.99 -17.46 5.68
C MET A 9 10.08 -16.69 4.71
N ILE A 10 9.04 -17.31 4.17
CA ILE A 10 7.93 -16.59 3.48
C ILE A 10 7.23 -15.66 4.48
N VAL A 11 7.14 -16.15 5.70
CA VAL A 11 6.64 -15.55 6.92
C VAL A 11 7.25 -14.18 7.21
N ILE A 12 8.56 -14.09 7.16
CA ILE A 12 9.28 -12.88 7.57
C ILE A 12 9.10 -11.74 6.55
N CYS A 13 8.88 -12.05 5.27
CA CYS A 13 8.74 -11.04 4.22
C CYS A 13 7.43 -10.23 4.32
N LEU A 14 6.34 -10.89 4.64
CA LEU A 14 5.02 -10.25 4.79
C LEU A 14 4.82 -9.64 6.19
N LEU A 15 5.39 -10.25 7.25
CA LEU A 15 5.35 -9.73 8.61
C LEU A 15 6.06 -8.37 8.74
N THR A 16 7.21 -8.22 8.10
CA THR A 16 7.97 -6.97 8.20
C THR A 16 7.36 -5.82 7.39
N LEU A 17 6.50 -6.10 6.41
CA LEU A 17 5.78 -5.07 5.67
C LEU A 17 4.66 -4.43 6.51
N CYS A 18 4.11 -5.13 7.51
CA CYS A 18 2.95 -4.70 8.30
C CYS A 18 3.27 -4.15 9.69
N LEU A 19 4.43 -4.50 10.28
CA LEU A 19 4.70 -4.23 11.71
C LEU A 19 4.97 -2.76 12.07
N VAL A 20 5.05 -1.86 11.10
CA VAL A 20 5.44 -0.44 11.32
C VAL A 20 4.27 0.49 11.59
N ILE A 21 3.04 0.00 11.48
CA ILE A 21 1.85 0.83 11.75
C ILE A 21 1.55 0.96 13.26
N ILE A 22 2.27 0.20 14.13
CA ILE A 22 1.83 -0.01 15.53
C ILE A 22 2.57 0.83 16.59
N GLN A 23 3.65 1.59 16.27
CA GLN A 23 4.35 2.34 17.33
C GLN A 23 4.45 3.83 17.04
N ASN A 24 3.49 4.59 17.51
CA ASN A 24 3.73 5.91 18.11
C ASN A 24 2.69 6.18 19.21
N ARG A 25 3.03 5.80 20.42
CA ARG A 25 2.36 6.32 21.61
C ARG A 25 2.99 7.67 21.94
N ASN A 26 2.31 8.74 21.62
CA ASN A 26 2.48 10.00 22.32
C ASN A 26 1.12 10.37 22.93
N ASN A 27 1.01 10.17 24.23
CA ASN A 27 -0.11 10.65 25.04
C ASN A 27 -0.09 12.17 25.05
N THR A 28 -1.03 12.78 24.36
CA THR A 28 -1.49 14.12 24.70
C THR A 28 -2.97 14.01 25.01
N ALA A 29 -3.29 14.23 26.29
CA ALA A 29 -4.66 14.37 26.75
C ALA A 29 -5.28 15.58 26.05
N PHE A 30 -6.31 15.35 25.23
CA PHE A 30 -7.16 16.40 24.69
C PHE A 30 -8.50 16.42 25.41
N SER A 31 -8.77 17.58 25.98
CA SER A 31 -10.03 18.03 26.55
C SER A 31 -11.19 17.83 25.56
N GLN A 32 -12.30 17.26 26.05
CA GLN A 32 -13.55 17.18 25.32
C GLN A 32 -14.04 18.59 24.96
N SER A 33 -14.14 18.90 23.69
CA SER A 33 -14.91 20.01 23.17
C SER A 33 -15.94 19.51 22.17
N ASN A 34 -17.14 20.04 22.32
CA ASN A 34 -18.40 19.75 21.64
C ASN A 34 -18.26 19.45 20.14
N PHE A 35 -18.94 18.38 19.71
CA PHE A 35 -19.11 17.99 18.31
C PHE A 35 -19.97 19.01 17.55
N GLU A 36 -19.33 20.03 17.01
CA GLU A 36 -19.72 20.57 15.72
C GLU A 36 -18.79 19.93 14.68
N THR A 37 -19.34 19.23 13.69
CA THR A 37 -18.64 18.73 12.53
C THR A 37 -18.27 19.92 11.61
N LYS A 38 -17.41 20.79 12.12
CA LYS A 38 -16.81 21.87 11.36
C LYS A 38 -15.70 21.24 10.55
N PHE A 39 -15.88 21.14 9.23
CA PHE A 39 -14.80 20.78 8.33
C PHE A 39 -13.66 21.77 8.56
N ASP A 40 -12.47 21.25 8.91
CA ASP A 40 -11.32 22.13 9.09
C ASP A 40 -11.02 22.85 7.76
N PRO A 41 -10.72 24.17 7.81
CA PRO A 41 -10.50 24.95 6.61
C PRO A 41 -9.28 24.45 5.82
N ILE A 42 -9.35 24.58 4.51
CA ILE A 42 -8.22 24.32 3.61
C ILE A 42 -7.47 25.65 3.44
N HIS A 43 -6.20 25.68 3.86
CA HIS A 43 -5.31 26.82 3.65
C HIS A 43 -4.52 26.60 2.37
N ILE A 44 -4.56 27.59 1.44
CA ILE A 44 -3.83 27.55 0.16
C ILE A 44 -2.86 28.70 0.14
N GLU A 45 -1.59 28.42 -0.18
CA GLU A 45 -0.49 29.37 -0.31
C GLU A 45 0.22 29.15 -1.64
N ALA A 46 0.77 30.19 -2.26
CA ALA A 46 1.53 30.11 -3.51
C ALA A 46 2.47 31.32 -3.65
N ASN A 47 3.65 31.13 -4.28
CA ASN A 47 4.67 32.17 -4.43
C ASN A 47 4.36 33.18 -5.55
N GLU A 48 3.70 32.73 -6.64
CA GLU A 48 3.40 33.60 -7.79
C GLU A 48 2.02 34.25 -7.70
N GLY A 49 1.12 33.69 -6.88
CA GLY A 49 -0.20 34.25 -6.63
C GLY A 49 -1.33 33.25 -6.74
N ILE A 50 -2.53 33.74 -6.39
CA ILE A 50 -3.77 32.99 -6.48
C ILE A 50 -4.73 33.78 -7.36
N GLU A 51 -5.15 33.19 -8.46
CA GLU A 51 -6.13 33.70 -9.40
C GLU A 51 -7.50 33.12 -9.08
N TRP A 52 -8.53 33.94 -9.08
CA TRP A 52 -9.91 33.52 -8.88
C TRP A 52 -10.70 33.68 -10.17
N LEU A 53 -11.13 32.56 -10.73
CA LEU A 53 -11.98 32.49 -11.92
C LEU A 53 -13.42 32.17 -11.49
N SER A 54 -14.23 33.22 -11.29
CA SER A 54 -15.59 33.09 -10.75
C SER A 54 -16.52 32.30 -11.68
N ASP A 55 -16.38 32.49 -12.98
CA ASP A 55 -17.23 31.81 -13.99
C ASP A 55 -16.92 30.30 -14.06
N GLU A 56 -15.65 29.92 -13.84
CA GLU A 56 -15.20 28.53 -13.82
C GLU A 56 -15.32 27.90 -12.42
N LYS A 57 -15.63 28.70 -11.41
CA LYS A 57 -15.70 28.31 -9.99
C LYS A 57 -14.42 27.61 -9.53
N VAL A 58 -13.26 28.23 -9.82
CA VAL A 58 -11.95 27.67 -9.47
C VAL A 58 -11.00 28.76 -8.96
N TYR A 59 -10.24 28.45 -7.92
CA TYR A 59 -9.03 29.17 -7.51
C TYR A 59 -7.82 28.47 -8.10
N ILE A 60 -6.89 29.20 -8.69
CA ILE A 60 -5.66 28.66 -9.27
C ILE A 60 -4.48 29.28 -8.54
N ALA A 61 -3.79 28.48 -7.74
CA ALA A 61 -2.56 28.86 -7.04
C ALA A 61 -1.35 28.42 -7.86
N ARG A 62 -0.39 29.33 -8.12
CA ARG A 62 0.79 29.09 -8.95
C ARG A 62 2.08 29.39 -8.21
N GLY A 63 3.14 28.66 -8.53
CA GLY A 63 4.47 28.79 -7.94
C GLY A 63 4.57 28.13 -6.58
N GLU A 64 5.12 26.89 -6.55
CA GLU A 64 5.29 26.09 -5.33
C GLU A 64 4.03 26.06 -4.44
N ALA A 65 2.87 25.93 -5.09
CA ALA A 65 1.58 25.98 -4.42
C ALA A 65 1.45 24.89 -3.36
N THR A 66 0.87 25.25 -2.23
CA THR A 66 0.65 24.34 -1.09
C THR A 66 -0.79 24.45 -0.62
N ALA A 67 -1.46 23.31 -0.42
CA ALA A 67 -2.76 23.21 0.27
C ALA A 67 -2.59 22.38 1.54
N LYS A 68 -3.09 22.90 2.67
CA LYS A 68 -2.98 22.26 4.00
C LYS A 68 -4.35 22.12 4.64
N GLN A 69 -4.60 20.94 5.21
CA GLN A 69 -5.77 20.65 6.03
C GLN A 69 -5.37 19.62 7.10
N ASN A 70 -5.43 19.98 8.36
CA ASN A 70 -4.94 19.14 9.47
C ASN A 70 -3.51 18.60 9.23
N ASN A 71 -3.34 17.29 9.26
CA ASN A 71 -2.07 16.60 9.04
C ASN A 71 -1.81 16.29 7.54
N PHE A 72 -2.68 16.74 6.65
CA PHE A 72 -2.54 16.56 5.21
C PHE A 72 -1.94 17.82 4.59
N GLN A 73 -0.94 17.66 3.75
CA GLN A 73 -0.35 18.73 2.95
C GLN A 73 -0.14 18.24 1.52
N LEU A 74 -0.64 19.03 0.57
CA LEU A 74 -0.46 18.85 -0.86
C LEU A 74 0.43 19.96 -1.39
N LYS A 75 1.50 19.62 -2.11
CA LYS A 75 2.41 20.57 -2.77
C LYS A 75 2.48 20.25 -4.26
N SER A 76 2.59 21.28 -5.10
CA SER A 76 2.84 21.15 -6.53
C SER A 76 3.15 22.52 -7.15
N ASP A 77 3.56 22.56 -8.42
CA ASP A 77 3.72 23.85 -9.12
C ASP A 77 2.41 24.62 -9.21
N VAL A 78 1.31 23.92 -9.47
CA VAL A 78 -0.02 24.52 -9.60
C VAL A 78 -1.04 23.71 -8.83
N ILE A 79 -1.85 24.39 -8.01
CA ILE A 79 -3.04 23.80 -7.39
C ILE A 79 -4.28 24.51 -7.93
N LYS A 80 -5.24 23.72 -8.42
CA LYS A 80 -6.59 24.17 -8.74
C LYS A 80 -7.55 23.71 -7.65
N ALA A 81 -8.24 24.66 -7.01
CA ALA A 81 -9.25 24.37 -6.01
C ALA A 81 -10.63 24.70 -6.58
N HIS A 82 -11.38 23.65 -6.95
CA HIS A 82 -12.73 23.77 -7.47
C HIS A 82 -13.69 23.93 -6.30
N TYR A 83 -14.56 24.94 -6.41
CA TYR A 83 -15.54 25.26 -5.39
C TYR A 83 -16.96 25.26 -5.94
N ARG A 84 -17.92 25.17 -5.05
CA ARG A 84 -19.34 25.37 -5.30
C ARG A 84 -19.90 26.37 -4.27
N GLU A 85 -20.96 27.05 -4.64
CA GLU A 85 -21.72 27.88 -3.72
C GLU A 85 -22.72 27.00 -2.99
N THR A 86 -22.83 27.19 -1.68
CA THR A 86 -23.84 26.52 -0.84
C THR A 86 -25.13 27.34 -0.79
N GLN A 87 -26.19 26.77 -0.23
CA GLN A 87 -27.47 27.49 -0.05
C GLN A 87 -27.35 28.70 0.88
N THR A 88 -26.32 28.75 1.72
CA THR A 88 -26.02 29.86 2.64
C THR A 88 -25.10 30.92 2.01
N SER A 89 -24.83 30.83 0.69
CA SER A 89 -23.89 31.70 -0.06
C SER A 89 -22.43 31.57 0.38
N ASP A 90 -22.09 30.53 1.16
CA ASP A 90 -20.71 30.20 1.49
C ASP A 90 -20.05 29.43 0.34
N THR A 91 -18.76 29.55 0.24
CA THR A 91 -17.94 28.84 -0.75
C THR A 91 -17.38 27.54 -0.17
N GLU A 92 -17.65 26.41 -0.81
CA GLU A 92 -17.16 25.10 -0.39
C GLU A 92 -16.21 24.51 -1.44
N ILE A 93 -14.98 24.20 -1.06
CA ILE A 93 -14.05 23.48 -1.93
C ILE A 93 -14.41 21.99 -1.89
N TYR A 94 -14.72 21.42 -3.06
CA TYR A 94 -15.08 20.00 -3.18
C TYR A 94 -13.99 19.16 -3.87
N ARG A 95 -13.04 19.81 -4.58
CA ARG A 95 -11.98 19.11 -5.30
C ARG A 95 -10.71 19.95 -5.40
N LEU A 96 -9.55 19.33 -5.14
CA LEU A 96 -8.24 19.87 -5.44
C LEU A 96 -7.59 19.08 -6.57
N GLU A 97 -6.96 19.79 -7.51
CA GLU A 97 -6.09 19.21 -8.54
C GLU A 97 -4.69 19.80 -8.38
N ALA A 98 -3.70 18.93 -8.34
CA ALA A 98 -2.30 19.30 -8.24
C ALA A 98 -1.59 18.90 -9.52
N ILE A 99 -0.83 19.81 -10.11
CA ILE A 99 -0.25 19.67 -11.45
C ILE A 99 1.25 19.95 -11.37
N ARG A 100 2.05 19.01 -11.83
CA ARG A 100 3.50 18.94 -11.82
C ARG A 100 4.10 18.88 -10.41
N GLU A 101 5.14 18.08 -10.27
CA GLU A 101 5.91 17.90 -9.03
C GLU A 101 5.06 17.67 -7.77
N VAL A 102 4.03 16.81 -7.91
CA VAL A 102 3.06 16.61 -6.84
C VAL A 102 3.68 15.85 -5.68
N ILE A 103 3.58 16.43 -4.48
CA ILE A 103 4.00 15.83 -3.22
C ILE A 103 2.84 15.87 -2.24
N VAL A 104 2.45 14.71 -1.74
CA VAL A 104 1.46 14.57 -0.67
C VAL A 104 2.17 14.13 0.59
N LEU A 105 2.00 14.90 1.67
CA LEU A 105 2.52 14.58 2.99
C LEU A 105 1.34 14.31 3.93
N SER A 106 1.42 13.21 4.68
CA SER A 106 0.43 12.89 5.71
C SER A 106 1.11 12.09 6.81
N SER A 107 1.16 12.64 8.02
CA SER A 107 1.90 12.04 9.14
C SER A 107 3.34 11.65 8.73
N ASN A 108 3.70 10.37 8.81
CA ASN A 108 5.03 9.87 8.47
C ASN A 108 5.12 9.29 7.03
N ARG A 109 4.27 9.74 6.10
CA ARG A 109 4.19 9.24 4.74
C ARG A 109 4.36 10.38 3.74
N ILE A 110 5.13 10.10 2.69
CA ILE A 110 5.34 11.06 1.59
C ILE A 110 5.06 10.33 0.28
N ALA A 111 4.08 10.82 -0.48
CA ALA A 111 3.77 10.30 -1.80
C ALA A 111 4.15 11.33 -2.89
N TYR A 112 4.60 10.84 -4.03
CA TYR A 112 5.06 11.62 -5.17
C TYR A 112 4.32 11.20 -6.44
N GLY A 113 4.01 12.16 -7.29
CA GLY A 113 3.41 11.97 -8.59
C GLY A 113 3.59 13.19 -9.48
N ASP A 114 3.10 13.13 -10.72
CA ASP A 114 3.13 14.27 -11.65
C ASP A 114 1.78 15.01 -11.68
N TYR A 115 0.70 14.29 -11.34
CA TYR A 115 -0.65 14.83 -11.23
C TYR A 115 -1.37 14.19 -10.05
N GLY A 116 -2.11 15.01 -9.31
CA GLY A 116 -2.88 14.59 -8.14
C GLY A 116 -4.30 15.13 -8.16
N VAL A 117 -5.24 14.34 -7.66
CA VAL A 117 -6.62 14.74 -7.40
C VAL A 117 -6.97 14.37 -5.98
N TYR A 118 -7.50 15.31 -5.23
CA TYR A 118 -8.18 15.08 -3.96
C TYR A 118 -9.65 15.44 -4.12
N ASP A 119 -10.51 14.42 -4.18
CA ASP A 119 -11.97 14.54 -4.20
C ASP A 119 -12.46 14.52 -2.75
N LEU A 120 -12.89 15.67 -2.24
CA LEU A 120 -13.32 15.84 -0.86
C LEU A 120 -14.67 15.16 -0.61
N ASP A 121 -15.60 15.24 -1.58
CA ASP A 121 -16.92 14.63 -1.45
C ASP A 121 -16.86 13.12 -1.26
N ASN A 122 -16.00 12.47 -2.05
CA ASN A 122 -15.78 11.03 -1.98
C ASN A 122 -14.67 10.63 -1.01
N SER A 123 -13.90 11.59 -0.50
CA SER A 123 -12.72 11.40 0.34
C SER A 123 -11.70 10.46 -0.33
N VAL A 124 -11.35 10.80 -1.59
CA VAL A 124 -10.44 10.00 -2.42
C VAL A 124 -9.25 10.84 -2.87
N THR A 125 -8.05 10.38 -2.55
CA THR A 125 -6.81 10.91 -3.11
C THR A 125 -6.30 9.97 -4.18
N ARG A 126 -5.95 10.50 -5.36
CA ARG A 126 -5.33 9.74 -6.45
C ARG A 126 -4.14 10.50 -7.00
N LEU A 127 -3.00 9.81 -7.09
CA LEU A 127 -1.81 10.29 -7.78
C LEU A 127 -1.56 9.47 -9.04
N THR A 128 -1.15 10.15 -10.12
CA THR A 128 -0.76 9.56 -11.39
C THR A 128 0.54 10.19 -11.89
N GLY A 129 1.20 9.56 -12.85
CA GLY A 129 2.45 10.07 -13.43
C GLY A 129 3.52 8.99 -13.61
N LYS A 130 4.72 9.42 -14.01
CA LYS A 130 5.83 8.51 -14.35
C LYS A 130 6.59 7.98 -13.13
N ASN A 131 6.69 8.78 -12.06
CA ASN A 131 7.52 8.51 -10.88
C ASN A 131 6.71 8.29 -9.61
N LEU A 132 5.60 7.57 -9.75
CA LEU A 132 4.72 7.27 -8.62
C LEU A 132 5.43 6.48 -7.54
N ARG A 133 5.53 7.06 -6.36
CA ARG A 133 6.11 6.39 -5.18
C ARG A 133 5.49 6.93 -3.89
N LEU A 134 5.29 6.04 -2.95
CA LEU A 134 4.97 6.34 -1.56
C LEU A 134 6.12 5.85 -0.70
N LYS A 135 6.64 6.71 0.17
CA LYS A 135 7.67 6.40 1.15
C LYS A 135 7.09 6.49 2.55
N THR A 136 7.42 5.52 3.36
CA THR A 136 7.26 5.52 4.82
C THR A 136 8.66 5.45 5.46
N ALA A 137 8.73 5.38 6.79
CA ALA A 137 10.01 5.22 7.48
C ALA A 137 10.77 3.95 7.06
N LEU A 138 10.08 2.88 6.69
CA LEU A 138 10.68 1.56 6.44
C LEU A 138 10.43 1.01 5.04
N GLU A 139 9.45 1.55 4.31
CA GLU A 139 9.01 0.97 3.04
C GLU A 139 9.00 1.98 1.91
N THR A 140 9.16 1.46 0.71
CA THR A 140 8.92 2.20 -0.52
C THR A 140 7.95 1.42 -1.39
N ILE A 141 6.83 2.05 -1.71
CA ILE A 141 5.83 1.53 -2.65
C ILE A 141 5.97 2.31 -3.96
N LYS A 142 5.96 1.60 -5.09
CA LYS A 142 5.99 2.18 -6.44
C LYS A 142 4.85 1.61 -7.26
N ALA A 143 4.37 2.39 -8.22
CA ALA A 143 3.34 1.98 -9.17
C ALA A 143 3.57 2.66 -10.53
N ARG A 144 2.96 2.14 -11.60
CA ARG A 144 3.06 2.76 -12.95
C ARG A 144 1.78 3.45 -13.39
N LYS A 145 0.62 3.12 -12.79
CA LYS A 145 -0.68 3.69 -13.19
C LYS A 145 -1.21 4.69 -12.17
N SER A 146 -1.37 4.27 -10.92
CA SER A 146 -1.88 5.14 -9.86
C SER A 146 -1.47 4.69 -8.47
N LEU A 147 -1.40 5.66 -7.55
CA LEU A 147 -1.48 5.47 -6.10
C LEU A 147 -2.79 6.11 -5.64
N GLU A 148 -3.63 5.35 -4.96
CA GLU A 148 -4.97 5.79 -4.54
C GLU A 148 -5.16 5.55 -3.04
N TYR A 149 -5.85 6.48 -2.38
CA TYR A 149 -6.34 6.29 -1.02
C TYR A 149 -7.83 6.66 -0.95
N TRP A 150 -8.64 5.72 -0.48
CA TRP A 150 -10.08 5.81 -0.32
C TRP A 150 -10.41 5.85 1.16
N ASP A 151 -10.53 7.04 1.75
CA ASP A 151 -10.66 7.18 3.19
C ASP A 151 -11.93 6.51 3.73
N LYS A 152 -13.09 6.77 3.13
CA LYS A 152 -14.37 6.15 3.51
C LYS A 152 -14.32 4.60 3.45
N LYS A 153 -13.52 4.03 2.54
CA LYS A 153 -13.32 2.59 2.38
C LYS A 153 -12.15 2.07 3.20
N ARG A 154 -11.35 2.96 3.77
CA ARG A 154 -10.09 2.64 4.46
C ARG A 154 -9.21 1.73 3.62
N LEU A 155 -8.97 2.14 2.38
CA LEU A 155 -8.32 1.32 1.36
C LEU A 155 -7.25 2.13 0.63
N ALA A 156 -6.01 1.62 0.65
CA ALA A 156 -4.94 2.12 -0.20
C ALA A 156 -4.69 1.15 -1.35
N ILE A 157 -4.48 1.67 -2.56
CA ILE A 157 -4.26 0.85 -3.76
C ILE A 157 -3.09 1.41 -4.56
N ALA A 158 -2.16 0.53 -4.95
CA ALA A 158 -1.12 0.81 -5.93
C ALA A 158 -1.38 -0.03 -7.19
N LYS A 159 -1.54 0.62 -8.35
CA LYS A 159 -1.89 -0.04 -9.62
C LYS A 159 -0.79 0.10 -10.66
N GLY A 160 -0.60 -0.95 -11.45
CA GLY A 160 0.31 -1.02 -12.59
C GLY A 160 1.73 -1.41 -12.17
N ASN A 161 2.05 -2.70 -12.26
CA ASN A 161 3.32 -3.27 -11.81
C ASN A 161 3.74 -2.73 -10.45
N ALA A 162 2.80 -2.77 -9.52
CA ALA A 162 2.99 -2.26 -8.18
C ALA A 162 4.08 -3.05 -7.46
N THR A 163 4.92 -2.35 -6.72
CA THR A 163 6.02 -2.94 -5.97
C THR A 163 6.03 -2.34 -4.57
N ALA A 164 6.06 -3.18 -3.55
CA ALA A 164 6.32 -2.79 -2.18
C ALA A 164 7.66 -3.40 -1.75
N GLN A 165 8.57 -2.59 -1.22
CA GLN A 165 9.91 -2.99 -0.83
C GLN A 165 10.22 -2.53 0.59
N ARG A 166 10.81 -3.43 1.37
CA ARG A 166 11.37 -3.18 2.69
C ARG A 166 12.71 -3.89 2.83
N GLY A 167 13.81 -3.12 2.87
CA GLY A 167 15.15 -3.69 2.78
C GLY A 167 15.30 -4.56 1.53
N GLU A 168 15.76 -5.80 1.70
CA GLU A 168 15.95 -6.78 0.61
C GLU A 168 14.67 -7.56 0.25
N LYS A 169 13.56 -7.30 0.95
CA LYS A 169 12.28 -7.99 0.74
C LYS A 169 11.39 -7.17 -0.19
N GLN A 170 10.73 -7.86 -1.11
CA GLN A 170 9.92 -7.22 -2.13
C GLN A 170 8.67 -8.04 -2.46
N VAL A 171 7.55 -7.34 -2.63
CA VAL A 171 6.33 -7.88 -3.23
C VAL A 171 6.06 -7.10 -4.51
N LYS A 172 5.81 -7.81 -5.61
CA LYS A 172 5.35 -7.26 -6.90
C LYS A 172 4.03 -7.87 -7.27
N ALA A 173 3.15 -7.06 -7.87
CA ALA A 173 1.89 -7.52 -8.46
C ALA A 173 1.39 -6.48 -9.47
N ASP A 174 0.36 -6.80 -10.25
CA ASP A 174 -0.30 -5.79 -11.08
C ASP A 174 -1.02 -4.76 -10.22
N THR A 175 -1.61 -5.22 -9.10
CA THR A 175 -2.25 -4.36 -8.10
C THR A 175 -1.90 -4.83 -6.69
N LEU A 176 -1.54 -3.88 -5.83
CA LEU A 176 -1.39 -4.08 -4.38
C LEU A 176 -2.45 -3.25 -3.66
N SER A 177 -3.19 -3.87 -2.75
CA SER A 177 -4.23 -3.24 -1.95
C SER A 177 -3.98 -3.48 -0.46
N VAL A 178 -4.17 -2.44 0.36
CA VAL A 178 -4.09 -2.52 1.82
C VAL A 178 -5.40 -2.02 2.40
N TYR A 179 -6.06 -2.87 3.17
CA TYR A 179 -7.28 -2.55 3.91
C TYR A 179 -6.94 -2.23 5.36
N PHE A 180 -7.58 -1.19 5.87
CA PHE A 180 -7.38 -0.73 7.25
C PHE A 180 -8.65 -0.88 8.06
N SER A 181 -8.49 -1.10 9.36
CA SER A 181 -9.55 -0.99 10.36
C SER A 181 -9.18 0.04 11.42
N LYS A 182 -10.19 0.62 12.06
CA LYS A 182 -9.99 1.47 13.22
C LYS A 182 -9.70 0.63 14.45
N THR A 183 -8.76 1.05 15.25
CA THR A 183 -8.48 0.51 16.57
C THR A 183 -9.39 1.15 17.61
N LYS A 184 -9.32 0.73 18.87
CA LYS A 184 -10.14 1.28 19.95
C LYS A 184 -9.85 2.75 20.25
N ASP A 185 -8.66 3.21 19.94
CA ASP A 185 -8.19 4.59 20.06
C ASP A 185 -8.35 5.39 18.75
N ASP A 186 -9.25 4.94 17.86
CA ASP A 186 -9.59 5.55 16.57
C ASP A 186 -8.43 5.65 15.57
N SER A 187 -7.26 5.05 15.85
CA SER A 187 -6.16 4.97 14.91
C SER A 187 -6.40 3.91 13.82
N LEU A 188 -5.78 4.09 12.66
CA LEU A 188 -5.90 3.16 11.54
C LEU A 188 -4.77 2.13 11.58
N THR A 189 -5.11 0.84 11.56
CA THR A 189 -4.16 -0.26 11.41
C THR A 189 -4.52 -1.12 10.20
N ALA A 190 -3.51 -1.59 9.48
CA ALA A 190 -3.73 -2.52 8.38
C ALA A 190 -4.24 -3.85 8.94
N ASN A 191 -5.28 -4.42 8.32
CA ASN A 191 -5.85 -5.71 8.71
C ASN A 191 -5.70 -6.78 7.62
N ARG A 192 -5.66 -6.36 6.34
CA ARG A 192 -5.53 -7.26 5.19
C ARG A 192 -4.74 -6.60 4.07
N ILE A 193 -3.88 -7.40 3.42
CA ILE A 193 -3.15 -7.00 2.22
C ILE A 193 -3.51 -7.99 1.12
N GLU A 194 -3.76 -7.47 -0.08
CA GLU A 194 -4.03 -8.25 -1.28
C GLU A 194 -3.04 -7.87 -2.38
N ALA A 195 -2.54 -8.86 -3.07
CA ALA A 195 -1.76 -8.72 -4.29
C ALA A 195 -2.45 -9.49 -5.40
N VAL A 196 -2.75 -8.85 -6.51
CA VAL A 196 -3.51 -9.45 -7.62
C VAL A 196 -2.76 -9.24 -8.93
N GLY A 197 -2.64 -10.32 -9.69
CA GLY A 197 -2.00 -10.40 -10.99
C GLY A 197 -0.47 -10.44 -10.92
N ASN A 198 0.13 -11.46 -11.51
CA ASN A 198 1.58 -11.63 -11.63
C ASN A 198 2.34 -11.48 -10.30
N VAL A 199 1.80 -12.08 -9.25
CA VAL A 199 2.34 -11.94 -7.91
C VAL A 199 3.71 -12.57 -7.81
N LYS A 200 4.69 -11.80 -7.31
CA LYS A 200 6.03 -12.27 -6.98
C LYS A 200 6.45 -11.73 -5.62
N ILE A 201 6.73 -12.62 -4.71
CA ILE A 201 7.26 -12.33 -3.38
C ILE A 201 8.71 -12.78 -3.37
N SER A 202 9.62 -11.89 -3.03
CA SER A 202 11.07 -12.15 -3.05
C SER A 202 11.69 -11.81 -1.69
N THR A 203 12.53 -12.70 -1.22
CA THR A 203 13.42 -12.52 -0.07
C THR A 203 14.86 -12.85 -0.51
N PRO A 204 15.91 -12.61 0.29
CA PRO A 204 17.27 -13.00 -0.05
C PRO A 204 17.43 -14.49 -0.39
N ASN A 205 16.60 -15.36 0.18
CA ASN A 205 16.78 -16.81 0.10
C ASN A 205 15.69 -17.53 -0.68
N GLU A 206 14.57 -16.84 -1.02
CA GLU A 206 13.40 -17.50 -1.58
C GLU A 206 12.60 -16.59 -2.48
N VAL A 207 12.01 -17.17 -3.52
CA VAL A 207 11.07 -16.50 -4.41
C VAL A 207 9.80 -17.35 -4.49
N ALA A 208 8.65 -16.73 -4.22
CA ALA A 208 7.33 -17.32 -4.44
C ALA A 208 6.60 -16.53 -5.52
N VAL A 209 5.94 -17.23 -6.45
CA VAL A 209 5.08 -16.63 -7.47
C VAL A 209 3.71 -17.30 -7.46
N GLY A 210 2.70 -16.55 -7.89
CA GLY A 210 1.32 -16.99 -7.99
C GLY A 210 0.48 -15.94 -8.72
N ASP A 211 -0.80 -16.21 -8.87
CA ASP A 211 -1.72 -15.27 -9.53
C ASP A 211 -2.24 -14.22 -8.54
N GLU A 212 -2.50 -14.65 -7.29
CA GLU A 212 -3.02 -13.82 -6.21
C GLU A 212 -2.35 -14.16 -4.88
N ALA A 213 -2.25 -13.18 -3.99
CA ALA A 213 -1.88 -13.41 -2.60
C ALA A 213 -2.75 -12.57 -1.66
N VAL A 214 -3.11 -13.15 -0.51
CA VAL A 214 -3.84 -12.48 0.55
C VAL A 214 -3.11 -12.72 1.87
N TYR A 215 -2.89 -11.65 2.62
CA TYR A 215 -2.37 -11.71 3.97
C TYR A 215 -3.40 -11.16 4.96
N TYR A 216 -3.90 -12.00 5.84
CA TYR A 216 -4.75 -11.64 6.98
C TYR A 216 -3.85 -11.39 8.20
N ILE A 217 -3.65 -10.14 8.55
CA ILE A 217 -2.64 -9.71 9.53
C ILE A 217 -2.97 -10.26 10.92
N GLU A 218 -4.19 -10.09 11.38
CA GLU A 218 -4.64 -10.56 12.70
C GLU A 218 -4.55 -12.09 12.87
N LYS A 219 -4.82 -12.82 11.77
CA LYS A 219 -4.72 -14.30 11.75
C LYS A 219 -3.29 -14.78 11.53
N GLU A 220 -2.38 -13.88 11.19
CA GLU A 220 -1.03 -14.19 10.75
C GLU A 220 -1.02 -15.27 9.65
N LEU A 221 -1.98 -15.20 8.71
CA LEU A 221 -2.18 -16.19 7.65
C LEU A 221 -1.95 -15.57 6.28
N VAL A 222 -0.99 -16.11 5.54
CA VAL A 222 -0.74 -15.80 4.14
C VAL A 222 -1.25 -16.92 3.26
N THR A 223 -1.99 -16.57 2.22
CA THR A 223 -2.43 -17.50 1.19
C THR A 223 -1.95 -16.99 -0.16
N LEU A 224 -1.26 -17.83 -0.92
CA LEU A 224 -0.88 -17.61 -2.31
C LEU A 224 -1.68 -18.56 -3.19
N LEU A 225 -2.29 -18.04 -4.24
CA LEU A 225 -3.26 -18.72 -5.08
C LEU A 225 -2.83 -18.69 -6.55
N GLY A 226 -3.17 -19.76 -7.28
CA GLY A 226 -2.98 -19.88 -8.73
C GLY A 226 -1.51 -20.04 -9.13
N HIS A 227 -1.20 -21.04 -9.94
CA HIS A 227 0.13 -21.31 -10.51
C HIS A 227 1.29 -21.14 -9.51
N VAL A 228 1.08 -21.60 -8.27
CA VAL A 228 2.02 -21.39 -7.18
C VAL A 228 3.32 -22.13 -7.44
N LYS A 229 4.42 -21.35 -7.43
CA LYS A 229 5.78 -21.87 -7.50
C LYS A 229 6.64 -21.21 -6.44
N ILE A 230 7.27 -22.01 -5.59
CA ILE A 230 8.18 -21.55 -4.54
C ILE A 230 9.57 -22.11 -4.85
N THR A 231 10.57 -21.23 -4.94
CA THR A 231 11.96 -21.57 -5.26
C THR A 231 12.87 -21.13 -4.12
N ARG A 232 13.69 -22.06 -3.64
CA ARG A 232 14.69 -21.82 -2.62
C ARG A 232 16.00 -22.50 -3.02
N GLY A 233 17.01 -21.71 -3.38
CA GLY A 233 18.22 -22.23 -3.99
C GLY A 233 17.92 -23.08 -5.21
N LYS A 234 18.32 -24.36 -5.19
CA LYS A 234 18.05 -25.33 -6.25
C LYS A 234 16.75 -26.13 -6.03
N SER A 235 16.07 -25.96 -4.90
CA SER A 235 14.83 -26.68 -4.58
C SER A 235 13.60 -25.89 -5.04
N GLN A 236 12.59 -26.58 -5.53
CA GLN A 236 11.37 -26.00 -6.06
C GLN A 236 10.14 -26.79 -5.64
N LEU A 237 9.08 -26.07 -5.27
CA LEU A 237 7.74 -26.61 -4.97
C LEU A 237 6.72 -25.97 -5.91
N ASN A 238 5.83 -26.77 -6.47
CA ASN A 238 4.76 -26.32 -7.36
C ASN A 238 3.42 -26.86 -6.88
N GLY A 239 2.38 -26.02 -6.91
CA GLY A 239 1.03 -26.36 -6.49
C GLY A 239 0.03 -25.31 -6.93
N SER A 240 -1.20 -25.41 -6.47
CA SER A 240 -2.25 -24.43 -6.79
C SER A 240 -2.49 -23.43 -5.67
N ILE A 241 -2.24 -23.83 -4.43
CA ILE A 241 -2.46 -23.01 -3.24
C ILE A 241 -1.30 -23.24 -2.28
N ALA A 242 -0.71 -22.15 -1.78
CA ALA A 242 0.19 -22.22 -0.63
C ALA A 242 -0.41 -21.43 0.53
N GLU A 243 -0.49 -22.07 1.69
CA GLU A 243 -0.90 -21.43 2.95
C GLU A 243 0.27 -21.44 3.92
N VAL A 244 0.52 -20.29 4.54
CA VAL A 244 1.57 -20.11 5.54
C VAL A 244 0.97 -19.46 6.79
N ASN A 245 0.92 -20.22 7.87
CA ASN A 245 0.54 -19.69 9.17
C ASN A 245 1.81 -19.17 9.88
N LEU A 246 1.90 -17.89 10.05
CA LEU A 246 3.05 -17.17 10.55
C LEU A 246 3.27 -17.40 12.05
N LYS A 247 2.17 -17.56 12.79
CA LYS A 247 2.18 -17.79 14.22
C LYS A 247 2.77 -19.16 14.59
N THR A 248 2.35 -20.19 13.84
CA THR A 248 2.78 -21.57 14.12
C THR A 248 3.98 -22.01 13.28
N GLY A 249 4.33 -21.23 12.26
CA GLY A 249 5.36 -21.58 11.29
C GLY A 249 4.95 -22.72 10.33
N ARG A 250 3.71 -23.15 10.34
CA ARG A 250 3.23 -24.25 9.48
C ARG A 250 2.93 -23.76 8.08
N SER A 251 3.49 -24.42 7.08
CA SER A 251 3.22 -24.17 5.67
C SER A 251 2.60 -25.40 5.02
N ARG A 252 1.65 -25.19 4.15
CA ARG A 252 1.01 -26.24 3.35
C ARG A 252 0.98 -25.82 1.89
N LEU A 253 1.29 -26.77 1.01
CA LEU A 253 1.10 -26.61 -0.42
C LEU A 253 0.02 -27.61 -0.86
N LEU A 254 -1.00 -27.10 -1.52
CA LEU A 254 -2.20 -27.84 -1.86
C LEU A 254 -2.41 -27.82 -3.39
N SER A 255 -3.02 -28.88 -3.90
CA SER A 255 -3.58 -28.91 -5.24
C SER A 255 -5.04 -28.44 -5.18
N LYS A 256 -5.53 -27.82 -6.25
CA LYS A 256 -6.96 -27.54 -6.40
C LYS A 256 -7.67 -28.86 -6.75
N SER A 257 -8.33 -29.48 -5.78
CA SER A 257 -9.22 -30.61 -6.02
C SER A 257 -10.53 -30.09 -6.62
N GLY A 258 -10.81 -30.34 -7.89
CA GLY A 258 -12.10 -30.02 -8.50
C GLY A 258 -12.00 -29.79 -10.01
N LEU A 259 -12.85 -30.47 -10.78
CA LEU A 259 -13.23 -30.36 -12.20
C LEU A 259 -12.13 -30.58 -13.28
N ASP A 260 -10.84 -30.24 -13.02
CA ASP A 260 -9.72 -30.55 -13.94
C ASP A 260 -8.71 -31.51 -13.29
N GLY A 261 -9.14 -32.56 -12.83
CA GLY A 261 -8.69 -33.77 -12.15
C GLY A 261 -7.22 -34.18 -12.09
N ASN A 262 -6.16 -33.32 -12.32
CA ASN A 262 -4.80 -33.85 -12.34
C ASN A 262 -3.66 -32.89 -11.94
N GLN A 263 -3.91 -31.80 -11.23
CA GLN A 263 -2.83 -30.96 -10.72
C GLN A 263 -2.28 -31.50 -9.38
N LYS A 264 -1.24 -32.31 -9.46
CA LYS A 264 -0.52 -32.82 -8.29
C LYS A 264 0.43 -31.73 -7.77
N VAL A 265 0.57 -31.65 -6.43
CA VAL A 265 1.69 -30.94 -5.80
C VAL A 265 2.99 -31.65 -6.18
N ARG A 266 3.99 -30.90 -6.61
CA ARG A 266 5.30 -31.44 -7.01
C ARG A 266 6.41 -30.75 -6.23
N GLY A 267 7.38 -31.52 -5.76
CA GLY A 267 8.59 -31.01 -5.08
C GLY A 267 9.85 -31.57 -5.74
N LEU A 268 10.80 -30.67 -6.05
CA LEU A 268 12.15 -31.01 -6.44
C LEU A 268 13.09 -30.62 -5.30
N PHE A 269 13.84 -31.56 -4.78
CA PHE A 269 14.80 -31.31 -3.69
C PHE A 269 16.20 -31.72 -4.16
N THR A 270 17.16 -30.83 -4.08
CA THR A 270 18.56 -31.09 -4.40
C THR A 270 19.41 -31.09 -3.13
N ARG A 271 20.32 -32.07 -3.03
CA ARG A 271 21.36 -32.07 -1.99
C ARG A 271 22.58 -31.30 -2.51
N ASP A 272 23.15 -30.42 -1.70
CA ASP A 272 24.49 -29.92 -1.95
C ASP A 272 25.48 -31.02 -1.61
N VAL A 273 26.03 -31.65 -2.63
CA VAL A 273 27.16 -32.57 -2.46
C VAL A 273 28.40 -31.69 -2.24
N LYS A 274 28.85 -31.56 -0.99
CA LYS A 274 30.21 -31.04 -0.75
C LYS A 274 31.20 -31.91 -1.53
N GLN A 275 31.88 -31.36 -2.51
CA GLN A 275 32.98 -32.03 -3.13
C GLN A 275 34.01 -32.31 -2.02
N PRO A 276 34.58 -33.55 -1.90
CA PRO A 276 35.65 -33.79 -0.99
C PRO A 276 36.86 -32.93 -1.40
N GLU A 277 37.38 -32.18 -0.44
CA GLU A 277 38.67 -31.46 -0.63
C GLU A 277 39.71 -32.48 -1.10
N LYS A 278 40.24 -32.25 -2.31
CA LYS A 278 41.42 -32.97 -2.77
C LYS A 278 42.59 -32.57 -1.85
N LYS A 279 43.05 -33.54 -1.07
CA LYS A 279 44.35 -33.44 -0.37
C LYS A 279 45.48 -33.44 -1.37
#